data_29fea94f94fbf8cb9bd3ae054946ff4e
#
_entry.id   29fea94f94fbf8cb9bd3ae054946ff4e
#
_cell.length_a   1.000
_cell.length_b   1.000
_cell.length_c   1.000
_cell.angle_alpha   90.00
_cell.angle_beta   90.00
_cell.angle_gamma   90.00
#
_symmetry.space_group_name_H-M   'P 1'
#
loop_
_entity.id
_entity.type
_entity.pdbx_description
1 polymer ?
#
loop_
_entity_poly.entity_id
_entity_poly.type
_entity_poly.pdbx_seq_one_letter_code
_entity_poly.pdbx_strand_id
1 'polypeptide(L)' 'HVLATLDEREQQVIRLRFGLDDGQPRTLDQIGKLFGLSRERVRQIEREVMSKLRNGERADRLRSYAS' A
#
# COMPACT_ATOMS: atom_id res chain seq x y z
N HIS A 1 -3.52 14.00 -2.12
CA HIS A 1 -2.37 13.16 -1.85
C HIS A 1 -2.77 11.67 -1.91
N VAL A 2 -2.01 10.89 -2.64
CA VAL A 2 -2.40 9.51 -2.94
C VAL A 2 -2.52 8.64 -1.68
N LEU A 3 -1.62 8.78 -0.72
CA LEU A 3 -1.67 8.01 0.52
C LEU A 3 -2.91 8.33 1.36
N ALA A 4 -3.48 9.51 1.21
CA ALA A 4 -4.68 9.88 1.95
C ALA A 4 -5.92 9.10 1.50
N THR A 5 -5.89 8.43 0.35
CA THR A 5 -7.00 7.62 -0.13
C THR A 5 -7.01 6.21 0.44
N LEU A 6 -5.94 5.82 1.15
CA LEU A 6 -5.81 4.50 1.74
C LEU A 6 -6.38 4.51 3.16
N ASP A 7 -6.99 3.38 3.59
CA ASP A 7 -7.40 3.27 4.97
C ASP A 7 -6.17 3.03 5.86
N GLU A 8 -6.38 3.10 7.18
CA GLU A 8 -5.29 3.01 8.13
C GLU A 8 -4.54 1.68 8.04
N ARG A 9 -5.26 0.58 7.88
CA ARG A 9 -4.63 -0.74 7.77
C ARG A 9 -3.81 -0.86 6.49
N GLU A 10 -4.34 -0.37 5.38
CA GLU A 10 -3.61 -0.37 4.11
C GLU A 10 -2.32 0.41 4.23
N GLN A 11 -2.36 1.58 4.86
CA GLN A 11 -1.15 2.38 5.08
C GLN A 11 -0.13 1.64 5.93
N GLN A 12 -0.57 1.01 7.02
CA GLN A 12 0.33 0.26 7.90
C GLN A 12 0.97 -0.91 7.19
N VAL A 13 0.20 -1.66 6.41
CA VAL A 13 0.72 -2.80 5.64
C VAL A 13 1.81 -2.34 4.68
N ILE A 14 1.56 -1.27 3.94
CA ILE A 14 2.53 -0.76 2.96
C ILE A 14 3.79 -0.22 3.66
N ARG A 15 3.65 0.48 4.76
CA ARG A 15 4.80 0.99 5.51
C ARG A 15 5.70 -0.13 5.98
N LEU A 16 5.12 -1.22 6.49
CA LEU A 16 5.89 -2.37 6.95
C LEU A 16 6.47 -3.14 5.77
N ARG A 17 5.70 -3.33 4.72
CA ARG A 17 6.14 -4.11 3.55
C ARG A 17 7.38 -3.51 2.89
N PHE A 18 7.41 -2.20 2.78
CA PHE A 18 8.51 -1.49 2.12
C PHE A 18 9.50 -0.85 3.10
N GLY A 19 9.29 -1.01 4.39
CA GLY A 19 10.20 -0.48 5.41
C GLY A 19 10.28 1.03 5.40
N LEU A 20 9.15 1.72 5.19
CA LEU A 20 9.15 3.18 5.07
C LEU A 20 9.49 3.91 6.36
N ASP A 21 9.16 3.30 7.51
CA ASP A 21 9.39 3.95 8.81
C ASP A 21 10.77 3.67 9.37
N ASP A 22 11.26 2.45 9.24
CA ASP A 22 12.52 2.03 9.88
C ASP A 22 13.57 1.47 8.91
N GLY A 23 13.28 1.50 7.61
CA GLY A 23 14.18 0.99 6.60
C GLY A 23 14.30 -0.53 6.59
N GLN A 24 13.41 -1.25 7.25
CA GLN A 24 13.44 -2.71 7.33
C GLN A 24 12.18 -3.33 6.72
N PRO A 25 12.21 -3.71 5.44
CA PRO A 25 11.06 -4.36 4.80
C PRO A 25 10.67 -5.65 5.50
N ARG A 26 9.36 -5.90 5.60
CA ARG A 26 8.82 -7.12 6.21
C ARG A 26 8.30 -8.06 5.14
N THR A 27 8.34 -9.38 5.42
CA THR A 27 7.72 -10.36 4.54
C THR A 27 6.21 -10.38 4.76
N LEU A 28 5.49 -10.96 3.80
CA LEU A 28 4.04 -11.12 3.93
C LEU A 28 3.68 -11.93 5.18
N ASP A 29 4.45 -12.94 5.49
CA ASP A 29 4.23 -13.77 6.68
C ASP A 29 4.41 -12.96 7.96
N GLN A 30 5.44 -12.12 8.03
CA GLN A 30 5.69 -11.28 9.19
C GLN A 30 4.55 -10.29 9.41
N ILE A 31 4.09 -9.67 8.35
CA ILE A 31 2.97 -8.72 8.42
C ILE A 31 1.69 -9.44 8.83
N GLY A 32 1.44 -10.62 8.27
CA GLY A 32 0.29 -11.42 8.64
C GLY A 32 0.26 -11.74 10.13
N LYS A 33 1.40 -12.10 10.70
CA LYS A 33 1.49 -12.38 12.13
C LYS A 33 1.22 -11.15 12.98
N LEU A 34 1.69 -9.99 12.56
CA LEU A 34 1.48 -8.75 13.30
C LEU A 34 0.00 -8.34 13.35
N PHE A 35 -0.73 -8.56 12.27
CA PHE A 35 -2.13 -8.14 12.16
C PHE A 35 -3.14 -9.29 12.35
N GLY A 36 -2.67 -10.51 12.59
CA GLY A 36 -3.56 -11.65 12.68
C GLY A 36 -4.22 -12.02 11.37
N LEU A 37 -3.52 -11.81 10.26
CA LEU A 37 -4.03 -12.07 8.93
C LEU A 37 -3.26 -13.21 8.27
N SER A 38 -3.90 -13.89 7.31
CA SER A 38 -3.21 -14.89 6.51
C SER A 38 -2.28 -14.20 5.51
N ARG A 39 -1.28 -14.94 5.05
CA ARG A 39 -0.37 -14.45 4.00
C ARG A 39 -1.13 -14.01 2.76
N GLU A 40 -2.13 -14.79 2.36
CA GLU A 40 -2.94 -14.47 1.18
C GLU A 40 -3.74 -13.19 1.36
N ARG A 41 -4.26 -12.93 2.57
CA ARG A 41 -4.97 -11.70 2.85
C ARG A 41 -4.06 -10.48 2.77
N VAL A 42 -2.84 -10.59 3.31
CA VAL A 42 -1.85 -9.51 3.22
C VAL A 42 -1.50 -9.24 1.76
N ARG A 43 -1.35 -10.29 0.97
CA ARG A 43 -1.05 -10.15 -0.45
C ARG A 43 -2.18 -9.45 -1.20
N GLN A 44 -3.44 -9.75 -0.87
CA GLN A 44 -4.59 -9.06 -1.44
C GLN A 44 -4.57 -7.58 -1.11
N ILE A 45 -4.30 -7.24 0.15
CA ILE A 45 -4.21 -5.85 0.59
C ILE A 45 -3.12 -5.13 -0.19
N GLU A 46 -1.96 -5.74 -0.35
CA GLU A 46 -0.86 -5.17 -1.12
C GLU A 46 -1.28 -4.87 -2.56
N ARG A 47 -1.97 -5.81 -3.21
CA ARG A 47 -2.48 -5.62 -4.57
C ARG A 47 -3.47 -4.47 -4.66
N GLU A 48 -4.39 -4.39 -3.72
CA GLU A 48 -5.39 -3.33 -3.68
C GLU A 48 -4.73 -1.96 -3.53
N VAL A 49 -3.74 -1.86 -2.64
CA VAL A 49 -3.01 -0.62 -2.42
C VAL A 49 -2.26 -0.21 -3.68
N MET A 50 -1.55 -1.15 -4.30
CA MET A 50 -0.81 -0.86 -5.52
C MET A 50 -1.72 -0.40 -6.65
N SER A 51 -2.91 -0.99 -6.75
CA SER A 51 -3.89 -0.57 -7.74
C SER A 51 -4.35 0.87 -7.49
N LYS A 52 -4.63 1.21 -6.23
CA LYS A 52 -5.05 2.56 -5.86
C LYS A 52 -3.95 3.59 -6.16
N LEU A 53 -2.71 3.27 -5.84
CA LEU A 53 -1.58 4.15 -6.11
C LEU A 53 -1.39 4.37 -7.60
N ARG A 54 -1.52 3.31 -8.39
CA ARG A 54 -1.39 3.40 -9.84
C ARG A 54 -2.49 4.26 -10.44
N ASN A 55 -3.73 4.10 -9.97
CA ASN A 55 -4.85 4.91 -10.44
C ASN A 55 -4.67 6.38 -10.06
N GLY A 56 -4.13 6.65 -8.88
CA GLY A 56 -3.81 8.01 -8.46
C GLY A 56 -2.77 8.67 -9.36
N GLU A 57 -1.72 7.93 -9.72
CA GLU A 57 -0.71 8.43 -10.65
C GLU A 57 -1.30 8.75 -12.01
N ARG A 58 -2.17 7.88 -12.53
CA ARG A 58 -2.83 8.11 -13.81
C ARG A 58 -3.68 9.37 -13.78
N ALA A 59 -4.44 9.55 -12.71
CA ALA A 59 -5.28 10.74 -12.56
C ALA A 59 -4.43 12.01 -12.56
N ASP A 60 -3.31 11.99 -11.84
CA ASP A 60 -2.40 13.13 -11.78
C ASP A 60 -1.78 13.42 -13.15
N ARG A 61 -1.37 12.39 -13.86
CA ARG A 61 -0.81 12.57 -15.22
C ARG A 61 -1.84 13.15 -16.18
N LEU A 62 -3.07 12.66 -16.13
CA LEU A 62 -4.14 13.16 -16.99
C LEU A 62 -4.44 14.63 -16.70
N ARG A 63 -4.43 15.02 -15.43
CA ARG A 63 -4.61 16.43 -15.06
C ARG A 63 -3.50 17.29 -15.64
N SER A 64 -2.26 16.82 -15.57
CA SER A 64 -1.13 17.56 -16.12
C SER A 64 -1.29 17.80 -17.61
N TYR A 65 -1.80 16.83 -18.34
CA TYR A 65 -2.02 16.97 -19.77
C TYR A 65 -3.24 17.83 -20.09
N ALA A 66 -4.24 17.82 -19.24
CA ALA A 66 -5.47 18.57 -19.46
C ALA A 66 -5.33 20.06 -19.13
N SER A 67 -4.39 20.39 -18.30
CA SER A 67 -4.14 21.77 -17.94
C SER A 67 -3.04 22.39 -18.82
#